data_88a635376edb2c544dc6eba0b2d44223
#
_entry.id   88a635376edb2c544dc6eba0b2d44223
#
_cell.length_a   1.000
_cell.length_b   1.000
_cell.length_c   1.000
_cell.angle_alpha   90.00
_cell.angle_beta   90.00
_cell.angle_gamma   90.00
#
_symmetry.space_group_name_H-M   'P 1'
#
loop_
_entity.id
_entity.type
_entity.pdbx_description
1 polymer ?
#
loop_
_entity_poly.entity_id
_entity_poly.type
_entity_poly.pdbx_seq_one_letter_code
_entity_poly.pdbx_strand_id
1 'polypeptide(L)'
;MWENKVIYGLIGYGGMGRWHTEILSNVPEIEIGGIYDIKEEKRIEAKEKGFSVYGSEEEMLSDPDIDVVLIATPNDCHKPIAIRAMHAGKNVISEKPVTLSSSDLQEMVNVAKETGKFLTVHQNRRWDDDFLIIRKLVEEQKLGHVFRIESRVHGSRGIPGDWRKEKIHGGGMVLDWGVHLLDQILYLYGNRKIETVYASLTHITNQEVDDGFTTILTFEGGTEVLVEVGTNNYISLPRWYVLGEDGTAVIRDWQLNGEIIRKTGITEEKVVPVKTAAGLTKTMAPRREDTIVKEALPHVSGDIADFHRNVAAVIRDGAEPEIKLFQVMRVMKLMEAIFQSAETNQVIDYRQYET
;
A
#
# COMPACT_ATOMS: atom_id res chain seq x y z
N MET A 1 -14.75 7.63 30.04
CA MET A 1 -13.70 6.69 30.44
C MET A 1 -14.03 5.39 29.73
N TRP A 2 -13.19 4.93 28.82
CA TRP A 2 -13.40 3.69 28.08
C TRP A 2 -13.07 2.54 29.04
N GLU A 3 -14.07 1.86 29.56
CA GLU A 3 -13.87 0.76 30.55
C GLU A 3 -13.32 -0.53 29.93
N ASN A 4 -13.29 -0.65 28.57
CA ASN A 4 -12.78 -1.84 27.87
C ASN A 4 -11.87 -1.43 26.70
N LYS A 5 -10.60 -1.24 26.96
CA LYS A 5 -9.59 -1.10 25.91
C LYS A 5 -9.34 -2.46 25.24
N VAL A 6 -8.91 -2.42 23.97
CA VAL A 6 -8.39 -3.60 23.29
C VAL A 6 -6.90 -3.71 23.58
N ILE A 7 -6.47 -4.85 24.10
CA ILE A 7 -5.09 -5.07 24.55
C ILE A 7 -4.27 -5.70 23.42
N TYR A 8 -3.23 -4.98 23.00
CA TYR A 8 -2.33 -5.44 21.93
C TYR A 8 -1.05 -6.05 22.49
N GLY A 9 -0.68 -7.25 22.02
CA GLY A 9 0.65 -7.80 22.11
C GLY A 9 1.40 -7.54 20.79
N LEU A 10 2.63 -7.03 20.84
CA LEU A 10 3.47 -6.82 19.66
C LEU A 10 4.53 -7.92 19.56
N ILE A 11 4.59 -8.56 18.38
CA ILE A 11 5.68 -9.48 18.01
C ILE A 11 6.56 -8.81 16.96
N GLY A 12 7.82 -8.54 17.32
CA GLY A 12 8.79 -7.79 16.54
C GLY A 12 8.91 -6.33 16.98
N TYR A 13 10.08 -5.94 17.49
CA TYR A 13 10.38 -4.57 17.95
C TYR A 13 11.49 -3.93 17.11
N GLY A 14 11.43 -4.16 15.79
CA GLY A 14 12.24 -3.48 14.78
C GLY A 14 11.76 -2.05 14.50
N GLY A 15 12.04 -1.53 13.31
CA GLY A 15 11.58 -0.19 12.89
C GLY A 15 10.08 -0.02 12.95
N MET A 16 9.33 -0.99 12.35
CA MET A 16 7.86 -0.93 12.33
C MET A 16 7.24 -1.17 13.71
N GLY A 17 7.78 -2.12 14.51
CA GLY A 17 7.28 -2.34 15.87
C GLY A 17 7.36 -1.08 16.74
N ARG A 18 8.48 -0.36 16.70
CA ARG A 18 8.62 0.93 17.41
C ARG A 18 7.64 1.98 16.91
N TRP A 19 7.50 2.10 15.60
CA TRP A 19 6.55 3.04 14.99
C TRP A 19 5.10 2.73 15.41
N HIS A 20 4.72 1.45 15.46
CA HIS A 20 3.40 1.06 15.99
C HIS A 20 3.22 1.48 17.45
N THR A 21 4.23 1.32 18.31
CA THR A 21 4.09 1.74 19.72
C THR A 21 3.89 3.25 19.85
N GLU A 22 4.51 4.06 18.99
CA GLU A 22 4.31 5.51 18.96
C GLU A 22 2.88 5.88 18.55
N ILE A 23 2.33 5.23 17.54
CA ILE A 23 0.94 5.48 17.10
C ILE A 23 -0.05 5.01 18.15
N LEU A 24 0.08 3.78 18.62
CA LEU A 24 -0.84 3.17 19.58
C LEU A 24 -0.93 3.95 20.90
N SER A 25 0.17 4.58 21.31
CA SER A 25 0.20 5.45 22.51
C SER A 25 -0.75 6.65 22.39
N ASN A 26 -1.19 7.01 21.18
CA ASN A 26 -2.13 8.09 20.91
C ASN A 26 -3.56 7.61 20.58
N VAL A 27 -3.84 6.31 20.71
CA VAL A 27 -5.16 5.72 20.44
C VAL A 27 -5.79 5.28 21.77
N PRO A 28 -6.70 6.07 22.35
CA PRO A 28 -7.25 5.83 23.69
C PRO A 28 -7.97 4.49 23.85
N GLU A 29 -8.48 3.94 22.75
CA GLU A 29 -9.22 2.68 22.69
C GLU A 29 -8.33 1.44 22.85
N ILE A 30 -7.00 1.64 22.79
CA ILE A 30 -6.03 0.55 22.75
C ILE A 30 -5.04 0.69 23.91
N GLU A 31 -4.55 -0.44 24.38
CA GLU A 31 -3.44 -0.54 25.33
C GLU A 31 -2.42 -1.55 24.84
N ILE A 32 -1.14 -1.26 25.03
CA ILE A 32 -0.06 -2.19 24.72
C ILE A 32 0.19 -3.04 25.96
N GLY A 33 -0.27 -4.30 25.94
CA GLY A 33 -0.09 -5.24 27.03
C GLY A 33 1.34 -5.72 27.16
N GLY A 34 2.05 -5.84 26.04
CA GLY A 34 3.47 -6.16 26.06
C GLY A 34 4.07 -6.43 24.69
N ILE A 35 5.39 -6.62 24.68
CA ILE A 35 6.22 -6.77 23.48
C ILE A 35 7.05 -8.04 23.57
N TYR A 36 7.13 -8.77 22.46
CA TYR A 36 8.08 -9.84 22.27
C TYR A 36 8.92 -9.60 21.01
N ASP A 37 10.19 -9.85 21.10
CA ASP A 37 11.13 -9.94 19.96
C ASP A 37 12.08 -11.12 20.21
N ILE A 38 12.46 -11.84 19.16
CA ILE A 38 13.39 -12.95 19.27
C ILE A 38 14.76 -12.48 19.76
N LYS A 39 15.14 -11.24 19.45
CA LYS A 39 16.41 -10.62 19.87
C LYS A 39 16.28 -10.03 21.26
N GLU A 40 17.10 -10.51 22.20
CA GLU A 40 17.12 -10.02 23.58
C GLU A 40 17.36 -8.50 23.67
N GLU A 41 18.25 -7.98 22.83
CA GLU A 41 18.56 -6.56 22.77
C GLU A 41 17.32 -5.71 22.47
N LYS A 42 16.37 -6.23 21.67
CA LYS A 42 15.10 -5.54 21.34
C LYS A 42 14.12 -5.59 22.50
N ARG A 43 14.11 -6.69 23.26
CA ARG A 43 13.30 -6.78 24.48
C ARG A 43 13.82 -5.82 25.56
N ILE A 44 15.15 -5.71 25.70
CA ILE A 44 15.79 -4.73 26.62
C ILE A 44 15.41 -3.30 26.19
N GLU A 45 15.55 -2.95 24.90
CA GLU A 45 15.17 -1.64 24.37
C GLU A 45 13.69 -1.31 24.66
N ALA A 46 12.77 -2.26 24.45
CA ALA A 46 11.35 -2.08 24.76
C ALA A 46 11.10 -1.83 26.26
N LYS A 47 11.78 -2.59 27.11
CA LYS A 47 11.69 -2.43 28.57
C LYS A 47 12.21 -1.07 29.05
N GLU A 48 13.32 -0.57 28.48
CA GLU A 48 13.86 0.76 28.77
C GLU A 48 12.91 1.89 28.35
N LYS A 49 12.07 1.63 27.34
CA LYS A 49 10.99 2.53 26.92
C LYS A 49 9.73 2.46 27.80
N GLY A 50 9.72 1.57 28.80
CA GLY A 50 8.62 1.42 29.76
C GLY A 50 7.58 0.40 29.38
N PHE A 51 7.76 -0.39 28.32
CA PHE A 51 6.83 -1.46 27.94
C PHE A 51 7.07 -2.74 28.74
N SER A 52 6.00 -3.48 29.02
CA SER A 52 6.08 -4.86 29.45
C SER A 52 6.70 -5.72 28.35
N VAL A 53 7.49 -6.72 28.70
CA VAL A 53 8.13 -7.61 27.72
C VAL A 53 7.92 -9.07 28.11
N TYR A 54 7.63 -9.91 27.11
CA TYR A 54 7.51 -11.35 27.27
C TYR A 54 8.86 -12.03 27.00
N GLY A 55 9.11 -13.13 27.71
CA GLY A 55 10.30 -13.94 27.53
C GLY A 55 10.25 -14.81 26.27
N SER A 56 9.07 -15.22 25.86
CA SER A 56 8.83 -16.02 24.66
C SER A 56 7.53 -15.64 23.94
N GLU A 57 7.38 -16.10 22.71
CA GLU A 57 6.14 -15.97 21.94
C GLU A 57 5.00 -16.73 22.63
N GLU A 58 5.27 -17.95 23.13
CA GLU A 58 4.30 -18.80 23.82
C GLU A 58 3.76 -18.13 25.09
N GLU A 59 4.62 -17.43 25.84
CA GLU A 59 4.21 -16.68 27.01
C GLU A 59 3.18 -15.60 26.63
N MET A 60 3.46 -14.79 25.59
CA MET A 60 2.52 -13.79 25.12
C MET A 60 1.21 -14.40 24.59
N LEU A 61 1.31 -15.45 23.79
CA LEU A 61 0.12 -16.10 23.22
C LEU A 61 -0.77 -16.76 24.28
N SER A 62 -0.20 -17.17 25.41
CA SER A 62 -0.90 -17.78 26.54
C SER A 62 -1.50 -16.75 27.49
N ASP A 63 -1.16 -15.48 27.39
CA ASP A 63 -1.68 -14.43 28.25
C ASP A 63 -3.15 -14.13 27.88
N PRO A 64 -4.11 -14.39 28.80
CA PRO A 64 -5.53 -14.19 28.53
C PRO A 64 -5.91 -12.72 28.32
N ASP A 65 -5.10 -11.77 28.80
CA ASP A 65 -5.39 -10.35 28.71
C ASP A 65 -5.07 -9.77 27.32
N ILE A 66 -4.29 -10.48 26.48
CA ILE A 66 -4.02 -10.06 25.10
C ILE A 66 -5.21 -10.40 24.19
N ASP A 67 -5.81 -9.39 23.56
CA ASP A 67 -6.91 -9.54 22.59
C ASP A 67 -6.41 -9.68 21.17
N VAL A 68 -5.34 -8.95 20.82
CA VAL A 68 -4.79 -8.81 19.46
C VAL A 68 -3.28 -9.01 19.48
N VAL A 69 -2.80 -9.80 18.55
CA VAL A 69 -1.35 -9.89 18.25
C VAL A 69 -1.06 -9.10 16.97
N LEU A 70 -0.24 -8.05 17.09
CA LEU A 70 0.30 -7.29 15.96
C LEU A 70 1.68 -7.84 15.61
N ILE A 71 1.83 -8.30 14.36
CA ILE A 71 3.04 -8.96 13.86
C ILE A 71 3.82 -7.98 13.01
N ALA A 72 5.02 -7.59 13.45
CA ALA A 72 5.92 -6.65 12.77
C ALA A 72 7.34 -7.25 12.60
N THR A 73 7.39 -8.49 12.12
CA THR A 73 8.58 -9.29 11.84
C THR A 73 8.96 -9.24 10.35
N PRO A 74 10.02 -9.91 9.89
CA PRO A 74 10.23 -10.18 8.46
C PRO A 74 9.06 -10.96 7.83
N ASN A 75 8.84 -10.77 6.53
CA ASN A 75 7.62 -11.23 5.82
C ASN A 75 7.39 -12.74 5.92
N ASP A 76 8.45 -13.54 5.83
CA ASP A 76 8.41 -15.01 5.92
C ASP A 76 7.93 -15.54 7.28
N CYS A 77 8.01 -14.71 8.32
CA CYS A 77 7.56 -15.05 9.67
C CYS A 77 6.07 -14.75 9.93
N HIS A 78 5.41 -13.94 9.08
CA HIS A 78 4.03 -13.50 9.33
C HIS A 78 3.05 -14.67 9.42
N LYS A 79 3.02 -15.55 8.41
CA LYS A 79 2.10 -16.68 8.35
C LYS A 79 2.22 -17.62 9.57
N PRO A 80 3.40 -18.18 9.91
CA PRO A 80 3.49 -19.13 11.00
C PRO A 80 3.12 -18.49 12.36
N ILE A 81 3.47 -17.24 12.60
CA ILE A 81 3.10 -16.53 13.84
C ILE A 81 1.59 -16.30 13.89
N ALA A 82 0.99 -15.80 12.80
CA ALA A 82 -0.45 -15.54 12.72
C ALA A 82 -1.29 -16.80 12.97
N ILE A 83 -0.90 -17.94 12.39
CA ILE A 83 -1.57 -19.22 12.59
C ILE A 83 -1.52 -19.64 14.06
N ARG A 84 -0.34 -19.58 14.70
CA ARG A 84 -0.20 -19.90 16.14
C ARG A 84 -1.03 -18.95 17.02
N ALA A 85 -1.00 -17.66 16.71
CA ALA A 85 -1.77 -16.66 17.46
C ALA A 85 -3.29 -16.94 17.37
N MET A 86 -3.83 -17.23 16.18
CA MET A 86 -5.24 -17.53 16.00
C MET A 86 -5.65 -18.84 16.72
N HIS A 87 -4.83 -19.88 16.66
CA HIS A 87 -5.08 -21.11 17.43
C HIS A 87 -4.99 -20.90 18.95
N ALA A 88 -4.18 -19.94 19.40
CA ALA A 88 -4.14 -19.50 20.81
C ALA A 88 -5.33 -18.58 21.18
N GLY A 89 -6.27 -18.38 20.28
CA GLY A 89 -7.47 -17.58 20.52
C GLY A 89 -7.29 -16.08 20.36
N LYS A 90 -6.20 -15.61 19.74
CA LYS A 90 -5.92 -14.18 19.54
C LYS A 90 -6.41 -13.70 18.17
N ASN A 91 -6.88 -12.46 18.10
CA ASN A 91 -7.05 -11.75 16.84
C ASN A 91 -5.69 -11.30 16.30
N VAL A 92 -5.58 -11.11 15.00
CA VAL A 92 -4.26 -10.84 14.37
C VAL A 92 -4.31 -9.63 13.46
N ILE A 93 -3.30 -8.77 13.61
CA ILE A 93 -2.89 -7.78 12.63
C ILE A 93 -1.53 -8.19 12.10
N SER A 94 -1.40 -8.39 10.80
CA SER A 94 -0.12 -8.65 10.15
C SER A 94 0.40 -7.40 9.44
N GLU A 95 1.70 -7.16 9.53
CA GLU A 95 2.34 -6.21 8.62
C GLU A 95 2.27 -6.69 7.16
N LYS A 96 2.45 -5.74 6.27
CA LYS A 96 2.52 -5.96 4.81
C LYS A 96 3.97 -6.25 4.34
N PRO A 97 4.16 -6.98 3.24
CA PRO A 97 3.19 -7.90 2.63
C PRO A 97 2.84 -9.00 3.62
N VAL A 98 1.57 -9.40 3.62
CA VAL A 98 1.06 -10.34 4.62
C VAL A 98 1.73 -11.71 4.56
N THR A 99 2.09 -12.14 3.35
CA THR A 99 2.75 -13.41 3.04
C THR A 99 3.61 -13.26 1.77
N LEU A 100 4.29 -14.33 1.38
CA LEU A 100 5.07 -14.38 0.14
C LEU A 100 4.25 -14.91 -1.06
N SER A 101 3.08 -15.50 -0.81
CA SER A 101 2.19 -16.02 -1.85
C SER A 101 0.71 -15.87 -1.46
N SER A 102 -0.16 -15.85 -2.47
CA SER A 102 -1.61 -15.83 -2.27
C SER A 102 -2.12 -17.11 -1.63
N SER A 103 -1.46 -18.25 -1.88
CA SER A 103 -1.79 -19.54 -1.24
C SER A 103 -1.51 -19.52 0.25
N ASP A 104 -0.42 -18.91 0.69
CA ASP A 104 -0.11 -18.75 2.12
C ASP A 104 -1.14 -17.85 2.82
N LEU A 105 -1.57 -16.78 2.18
CA LEU A 105 -2.66 -15.94 2.69
C LEU A 105 -3.97 -16.75 2.78
N GLN A 106 -4.26 -17.60 1.79
CA GLN A 106 -5.47 -18.44 1.83
C GLN A 106 -5.46 -19.40 3.03
N GLU A 107 -4.30 -19.95 3.39
CA GLU A 107 -4.18 -20.77 4.59
C GLU A 107 -4.49 -19.95 5.87
N MET A 108 -3.94 -18.73 5.99
CA MET A 108 -4.25 -17.84 7.11
C MET A 108 -5.75 -17.51 7.18
N VAL A 109 -6.39 -17.25 6.03
CA VAL A 109 -7.84 -16.99 5.93
C VAL A 109 -8.65 -18.21 6.37
N ASN A 110 -8.22 -19.42 6.02
CA ASN A 110 -8.88 -20.64 6.43
C ASN A 110 -8.80 -20.84 7.96
N VAL A 111 -7.62 -20.63 8.55
CA VAL A 111 -7.43 -20.69 10.01
C VAL A 111 -8.24 -19.62 10.74
N ALA A 112 -8.30 -18.39 10.19
CA ALA A 112 -9.14 -17.33 10.76
C ALA A 112 -10.63 -17.75 10.81
N LYS A 113 -11.12 -18.40 9.75
CA LYS A 113 -12.49 -18.94 9.70
C LYS A 113 -12.70 -20.11 10.67
N GLU A 114 -11.75 -21.03 10.75
CA GLU A 114 -11.79 -22.19 11.62
C GLU A 114 -11.83 -21.78 13.09
N THR A 115 -10.97 -20.84 13.49
CA THR A 115 -10.85 -20.37 14.87
C THR A 115 -11.86 -19.28 15.24
N GLY A 116 -12.57 -18.72 14.26
CA GLY A 116 -13.48 -17.59 14.46
C GLY A 116 -12.75 -16.29 14.86
N LYS A 117 -11.44 -16.17 14.56
CA LYS A 117 -10.65 -15.01 14.93
C LYS A 117 -10.57 -14.01 13.80
N PHE A 118 -10.52 -12.74 14.18
CA PHE A 118 -10.32 -11.64 13.25
C PHE A 118 -8.87 -11.61 12.76
N LEU A 119 -8.71 -11.50 11.45
CA LEU A 119 -7.42 -11.32 10.78
C LEU A 119 -7.51 -10.09 9.87
N THR A 120 -6.56 -9.20 9.97
CA THR A 120 -6.41 -8.06 9.05
C THR A 120 -4.95 -7.78 8.75
N VAL A 121 -4.71 -6.92 7.75
CA VAL A 121 -3.37 -6.55 7.28
C VAL A 121 -3.20 -5.05 7.33
N HIS A 122 -2.04 -4.59 7.76
CA HIS A 122 -1.75 -3.18 7.92
C HIS A 122 -1.42 -2.50 6.57
N GLN A 123 -2.43 -2.28 5.73
CA GLN A 123 -2.31 -1.53 4.47
C GLN A 123 -2.33 -0.02 4.74
N ASN A 124 -1.32 0.45 5.46
CA ASN A 124 -1.24 1.78 6.07
C ASN A 124 -1.28 2.94 5.07
N ARG A 125 -0.82 2.73 3.82
CA ARG A 125 -0.75 3.81 2.84
C ARG A 125 -2.08 4.18 2.19
N ARG A 126 -3.19 3.55 2.61
CA ARG A 126 -4.54 4.04 2.33
C ARG A 126 -4.84 5.37 3.01
N TRP A 127 -4.05 5.73 4.04
CA TRP A 127 -4.13 7.00 4.78
C TRP A 127 -3.08 8.03 4.35
N ASP A 128 -2.25 7.74 3.34
CA ASP A 128 -1.32 8.74 2.80
C ASP A 128 -2.09 9.91 2.15
N ASP A 129 -1.75 11.13 2.50
CA ASP A 129 -2.44 12.35 2.04
C ASP A 129 -2.49 12.48 0.53
N ASP A 130 -1.41 12.12 -0.16
CA ASP A 130 -1.33 12.15 -1.64
C ASP A 130 -2.35 11.19 -2.28
N PHE A 131 -2.50 9.99 -1.73
CA PHE A 131 -3.49 9.03 -2.18
C PHE A 131 -4.92 9.52 -1.90
N LEU A 132 -5.18 10.06 -0.70
CA LEU A 132 -6.50 10.61 -0.35
C LEU A 132 -6.90 11.78 -1.25
N ILE A 133 -5.93 12.63 -1.66
CA ILE A 133 -6.17 13.68 -2.65
C ILE A 133 -6.60 13.08 -3.98
N ILE A 134 -5.84 12.10 -4.51
CA ILE A 134 -6.18 11.44 -5.78
C ILE A 134 -7.55 10.75 -5.70
N ARG A 135 -7.80 10.02 -4.63
CA ARG A 135 -9.10 9.38 -4.38
C ARG A 135 -10.24 10.38 -4.44
N LYS A 136 -10.12 11.50 -3.74
CA LYS A 136 -11.12 12.58 -3.74
C LYS A 136 -11.36 13.13 -5.15
N LEU A 137 -10.31 13.38 -5.93
CA LEU A 137 -10.44 13.90 -7.30
C LEU A 137 -11.17 12.91 -8.23
N VAL A 138 -10.93 11.61 -8.06
CA VAL A 138 -11.57 10.55 -8.86
C VAL A 138 -13.02 10.36 -8.42
N GLU A 139 -13.31 10.27 -7.12
CA GLU A 139 -14.67 10.12 -6.57
C GLU A 139 -15.58 11.32 -6.92
N GLU A 140 -15.05 12.53 -6.87
CA GLU A 140 -15.76 13.76 -7.25
C GLU A 140 -15.84 13.98 -8.78
N GLN A 141 -15.27 13.08 -9.58
CA GLN A 141 -15.15 13.21 -11.03
C GLN A 141 -14.57 14.56 -11.48
N LYS A 142 -13.65 15.10 -10.68
CA LYS A 142 -13.07 16.44 -10.88
C LYS A 142 -12.36 16.62 -12.23
N LEU A 143 -11.85 15.52 -12.78
CA LEU A 143 -11.12 15.48 -14.06
C LEU A 143 -11.98 14.92 -15.22
N GLY A 144 -13.25 14.66 -15.00
CA GLY A 144 -14.09 13.87 -15.90
C GLY A 144 -13.73 12.38 -15.84
N HIS A 145 -14.02 11.64 -16.92
CA HIS A 145 -13.62 10.24 -16.99
C HIS A 145 -12.10 10.10 -17.01
N VAL A 146 -11.57 9.43 -15.99
CA VAL A 146 -10.12 9.16 -15.87
C VAL A 146 -9.76 7.96 -16.74
N PHE A 147 -8.89 8.17 -17.71
CA PHE A 147 -8.46 7.14 -18.65
C PHE A 147 -7.02 6.66 -18.41
N ARG A 148 -6.20 7.42 -17.63
CA ARG A 148 -4.84 7.03 -17.27
C ARG A 148 -4.46 7.52 -15.89
N ILE A 149 -3.84 6.64 -15.09
CA ILE A 149 -3.19 6.98 -13.81
C ILE A 149 -1.74 6.48 -13.84
N GLU A 150 -0.83 7.29 -13.35
CA GLU A 150 0.55 6.90 -13.11
C GLU A 150 0.88 7.15 -11.64
N SER A 151 1.32 6.10 -10.95
CA SER A 151 1.73 6.12 -9.54
C SER A 151 3.18 5.66 -9.41
N ARG A 152 4.04 6.48 -8.77
CA ARG A 152 5.48 6.21 -8.70
C ARG A 152 6.05 6.44 -7.31
N VAL A 153 7.06 5.62 -6.99
CA VAL A 153 7.98 5.88 -5.88
C VAL A 153 9.41 5.70 -6.36
N HIS A 154 10.16 6.79 -6.29
CA HIS A 154 11.55 6.82 -6.73
C HIS A 154 12.50 7.13 -5.58
N GLY A 155 13.61 6.40 -5.54
CA GLY A 155 14.77 6.64 -4.70
C GLY A 155 16.06 6.47 -5.51
N SER A 156 17.22 6.78 -4.91
CA SER A 156 18.50 6.76 -5.61
C SER A 156 19.62 6.01 -4.88
N ARG A 157 19.27 5.23 -3.82
CA ARG A 157 20.26 4.60 -2.94
C ARG A 157 20.31 3.08 -3.04
N GLY A 158 19.54 2.48 -3.96
CA GLY A 158 19.35 1.03 -3.99
C GLY A 158 18.48 0.53 -2.85
N ILE A 159 18.37 -0.80 -2.72
CA ILE A 159 17.65 -1.45 -1.62
C ILE A 159 18.45 -1.28 -0.31
N PRO A 160 17.80 -1.01 0.86
CA PRO A 160 18.46 -0.99 2.15
C PRO A 160 19.27 -2.26 2.43
N GLY A 161 20.34 -2.16 3.20
CA GLY A 161 21.26 -3.27 3.51
C GLY A 161 20.75 -4.22 4.59
N ASP A 162 19.47 -4.61 4.56
CA ASP A 162 18.81 -5.51 5.49
C ASP A 162 18.15 -6.70 4.74
N TRP A 163 17.25 -7.42 5.40
CA TRP A 163 16.54 -8.58 4.87
C TRP A 163 15.81 -8.30 3.53
N ARG A 164 15.55 -7.04 3.18
CA ARG A 164 14.96 -6.64 1.89
C ARG A 164 15.80 -6.98 0.67
N LYS A 165 17.07 -7.32 0.86
CA LYS A 165 17.95 -7.82 -0.21
C LYS A 165 17.85 -9.32 -0.44
N GLU A 166 17.16 -10.04 0.44
CA GLU A 166 17.16 -11.49 0.49
C GLU A 166 15.82 -12.06 0.03
N LYS A 167 15.84 -12.89 -1.01
CA LYS A 167 14.64 -13.51 -1.57
C LYS A 167 13.89 -14.38 -0.57
N ILE A 168 14.64 -15.09 0.31
CA ILE A 168 14.06 -15.98 1.30
C ILE A 168 13.15 -15.24 2.31
N HIS A 169 13.44 -13.98 2.59
CA HIS A 169 12.64 -13.14 3.47
C HIS A 169 11.59 -12.29 2.75
N GLY A 170 11.39 -12.53 1.44
CA GLY A 170 10.45 -11.75 0.64
C GLY A 170 10.96 -10.33 0.36
N GLY A 171 12.27 -10.21 0.06
CA GLY A 171 12.85 -8.95 -0.39
C GLY A 171 12.38 -8.55 -1.79
N GLY A 172 12.78 -7.37 -2.23
CA GLY A 172 12.44 -6.79 -3.52
C GLY A 172 11.35 -5.73 -3.46
N MET A 173 11.32 -4.88 -4.46
CA MET A 173 10.48 -3.69 -4.50
C MET A 173 9.04 -3.97 -4.87
N VAL A 174 8.74 -5.05 -5.59
CA VAL A 174 7.36 -5.48 -5.82
C VAL A 174 6.68 -5.79 -4.48
N LEU A 175 7.37 -6.53 -3.59
CA LEU A 175 6.83 -6.89 -2.27
C LEU A 175 6.90 -5.74 -1.26
N ASP A 176 7.96 -4.92 -1.27
CA ASP A 176 8.12 -3.85 -0.25
C ASP A 176 7.27 -2.61 -0.57
N TRP A 177 7.38 -2.06 -1.80
CA TRP A 177 6.65 -0.86 -2.22
C TRP A 177 5.47 -1.14 -3.14
N GLY A 178 5.60 -2.15 -4.02
CA GLY A 178 4.54 -2.50 -4.96
C GLY A 178 3.23 -2.85 -4.25
N VAL A 179 3.31 -3.59 -3.15
CA VAL A 179 2.14 -3.95 -2.33
C VAL A 179 1.30 -2.73 -1.95
N HIS A 180 1.93 -1.59 -1.63
CA HIS A 180 1.22 -0.36 -1.27
C HIS A 180 0.56 0.31 -2.46
N LEU A 181 1.32 0.51 -3.55
CA LEU A 181 0.82 1.23 -4.72
C LEU A 181 -0.28 0.43 -5.41
N LEU A 182 -0.13 -0.91 -5.48
CA LEU A 182 -1.14 -1.80 -6.04
C LEU A 182 -2.41 -1.83 -5.18
N ASP A 183 -2.27 -1.85 -3.84
CA ASP A 183 -3.40 -1.75 -2.92
C ASP A 183 -4.16 -0.43 -3.11
N GLN A 184 -3.48 0.70 -3.21
CA GLN A 184 -4.09 2.00 -3.46
C GLN A 184 -4.87 2.01 -4.78
N ILE A 185 -4.31 1.47 -5.85
CA ILE A 185 -4.97 1.39 -7.17
C ILE A 185 -6.20 0.48 -7.10
N LEU A 186 -6.08 -0.71 -6.53
CA LEU A 186 -7.20 -1.64 -6.38
C LEU A 186 -8.31 -1.08 -5.48
N TYR A 187 -7.94 -0.37 -4.42
CA TYR A 187 -8.88 0.30 -3.53
C TYR A 187 -9.62 1.43 -4.24
N LEU A 188 -8.91 2.24 -5.03
CA LEU A 188 -9.48 3.33 -5.82
C LEU A 188 -10.55 2.85 -6.83
N TYR A 189 -10.28 1.73 -7.49
CA TYR A 189 -11.18 1.18 -8.51
C TYR A 189 -12.18 0.15 -7.95
N GLY A 190 -12.07 -0.23 -6.69
CA GLY A 190 -13.00 -1.14 -6.01
C GLY A 190 -13.09 -2.49 -6.73
N ASN A 191 -14.31 -2.87 -7.15
CA ASN A 191 -14.59 -4.15 -7.81
C ASN A 191 -14.35 -4.14 -9.32
N ARG A 192 -13.86 -3.05 -9.90
CA ARG A 192 -13.56 -2.97 -11.33
C ARG A 192 -12.46 -3.98 -11.68
N LYS A 193 -12.67 -4.75 -12.74
CA LYS A 193 -11.78 -5.84 -13.11
C LYS A 193 -10.55 -5.35 -13.86
N ILE A 194 -9.41 -6.02 -13.62
CA ILE A 194 -8.22 -5.89 -14.43
C ILE A 194 -8.32 -6.88 -15.58
N GLU A 195 -8.09 -6.44 -16.81
CA GLU A 195 -8.06 -7.29 -17.99
C GLU A 195 -6.67 -7.83 -18.27
N THR A 196 -5.66 -6.95 -18.24
CA THR A 196 -4.29 -7.33 -18.56
C THR A 196 -3.27 -6.73 -17.60
N VAL A 197 -2.17 -7.46 -17.41
CA VAL A 197 -0.99 -7.05 -16.65
C VAL A 197 0.25 -7.26 -17.51
N TYR A 198 1.06 -6.21 -17.66
CA TYR A 198 2.42 -6.31 -18.18
C TYR A 198 3.40 -5.72 -17.19
N ALA A 199 4.54 -6.38 -16.97
CA ALA A 199 5.54 -5.89 -16.04
C ALA A 199 6.96 -6.20 -16.50
N SER A 200 7.89 -5.36 -16.04
CA SER A 200 9.32 -5.57 -16.11
C SER A 200 9.96 -5.25 -14.75
N LEU A 201 10.97 -6.03 -14.39
CA LEU A 201 11.74 -5.86 -13.16
C LEU A 201 13.15 -5.37 -13.49
N THR A 202 13.76 -4.63 -12.56
CA THR A 202 15.17 -4.24 -12.65
C THR A 202 16.00 -4.92 -11.57
N HIS A 203 17.27 -5.19 -11.91
CA HIS A 203 18.27 -5.82 -11.04
C HIS A 203 19.60 -5.09 -11.16
N ILE A 204 19.58 -3.76 -10.98
CA ILE A 204 20.76 -2.89 -11.18
C ILE A 204 21.72 -2.99 -10.00
N THR A 205 21.17 -2.99 -8.79
CA THR A 205 21.94 -2.99 -7.54
C THR A 205 21.85 -4.29 -6.77
N ASN A 206 20.94 -5.18 -7.14
CA ASN A 206 20.72 -6.49 -6.54
C ASN A 206 20.38 -7.53 -7.60
N GLN A 207 21.03 -8.70 -7.54
CA GLN A 207 20.81 -9.80 -8.50
C GLN A 207 19.84 -10.87 -8.00
N GLU A 208 19.55 -10.88 -6.70
CA GLU A 208 18.70 -11.89 -6.06
C GLU A 208 17.23 -11.49 -6.08
N VAL A 209 16.96 -10.20 -5.84
CA VAL A 209 15.61 -9.62 -5.82
C VAL A 209 15.54 -8.38 -6.70
N ASP A 210 14.35 -8.01 -7.13
CA ASP A 210 14.11 -6.81 -7.91
C ASP A 210 14.42 -5.54 -7.09
N ASP A 211 15.19 -4.62 -7.67
CA ASP A 211 15.47 -3.31 -7.08
C ASP A 211 14.58 -2.19 -7.66
N GLY A 212 13.68 -2.55 -8.54
CA GLY A 212 12.65 -1.70 -9.11
C GLY A 212 11.79 -2.49 -10.08
N PHE A 213 10.63 -1.94 -10.39
CA PHE A 213 9.72 -2.52 -11.36
C PHE A 213 8.85 -1.44 -12.02
N THR A 214 8.37 -1.76 -13.22
CA THR A 214 7.31 -1.03 -13.90
C THR A 214 6.22 -2.01 -14.29
N THR A 215 4.96 -1.70 -13.99
CA THR A 215 3.81 -2.48 -14.46
C THR A 215 2.76 -1.58 -15.09
N ILE A 216 2.12 -2.11 -16.13
CA ILE A 216 0.97 -1.49 -16.79
C ILE A 216 -0.21 -2.43 -16.61
N LEU A 217 -1.27 -1.89 -16.01
CA LEU A 217 -2.53 -2.56 -15.79
C LEU A 217 -3.57 -1.95 -16.72
N THR A 218 -4.32 -2.78 -17.43
CA THR A 218 -5.50 -2.33 -18.19
C THR A 218 -6.76 -2.78 -17.46
N PHE A 219 -7.59 -1.83 -17.07
CA PHE A 219 -8.86 -2.11 -16.42
C PHE A 219 -10.00 -2.22 -17.45
N GLU A 220 -11.04 -2.94 -17.08
CA GLU A 220 -12.30 -2.98 -17.84
C GLU A 220 -12.77 -1.56 -18.20
N GLY A 221 -13.10 -1.35 -19.48
CA GLY A 221 -13.43 -0.03 -20.01
C GLY A 221 -12.22 0.80 -20.46
N GLY A 222 -11.01 0.20 -20.50
CA GLY A 222 -9.84 0.76 -21.18
C GLY A 222 -9.02 1.77 -20.34
N THR A 223 -9.29 1.91 -19.03
CA THR A 223 -8.43 2.73 -18.18
C THR A 223 -7.08 2.05 -18.00
N GLU A 224 -6.01 2.78 -18.29
CA GLU A 224 -4.63 2.32 -18.14
C GLU A 224 -4.02 2.86 -16.84
N VAL A 225 -3.35 2.00 -16.08
CA VAL A 225 -2.64 2.40 -14.87
C VAL A 225 -1.19 1.94 -14.96
N LEU A 226 -0.26 2.88 -14.81
CA LEU A 226 1.16 2.60 -14.67
C LEU A 226 1.55 2.71 -13.20
N VAL A 227 2.18 1.66 -12.68
CA VAL A 227 2.81 1.67 -11.35
C VAL A 227 4.30 1.42 -11.53
N GLU A 228 5.11 2.28 -10.92
CA GLU A 228 6.57 2.23 -11.04
C GLU A 228 7.24 2.45 -9.69
N VAL A 229 8.17 1.58 -9.36
CA VAL A 229 9.09 1.76 -8.24
C VAL A 229 10.51 1.65 -8.75
N GLY A 230 11.36 2.62 -8.39
CA GLY A 230 12.75 2.60 -8.77
C GLY A 230 13.65 3.06 -7.64
N THR A 231 14.72 2.31 -7.36
CA THR A 231 15.66 2.63 -6.30
C THR A 231 16.97 3.23 -6.81
N ASN A 232 17.08 3.43 -8.14
CA ASN A 232 18.26 4.00 -8.79
C ASN A 232 17.94 5.22 -9.66
N ASN A 233 16.93 6.01 -9.26
CA ASN A 233 16.47 7.20 -9.96
C ASN A 233 17.08 8.45 -9.33
N TYR A 234 18.02 9.10 -10.01
CA TYR A 234 18.67 10.34 -9.54
C TYR A 234 17.78 11.58 -9.75
N ILE A 235 16.79 11.49 -10.64
CA ILE A 235 15.74 12.49 -10.84
C ILE A 235 14.40 11.75 -10.73
N SER A 236 13.57 12.16 -9.80
CA SER A 236 12.25 11.55 -9.61
C SER A 236 11.24 12.14 -10.60
N LEU A 237 10.42 11.28 -11.18
CA LEU A 237 9.18 11.66 -11.85
C LEU A 237 8.09 11.95 -10.83
N PRO A 238 6.95 12.57 -11.23
CA PRO A 238 5.85 12.82 -10.31
C PRO A 238 5.37 11.54 -9.62
N ARG A 239 5.03 11.67 -8.35
CA ARG A 239 4.40 10.60 -7.53
C ARG A 239 3.07 10.14 -8.14
N TRP A 240 2.24 11.11 -8.53
CA TRP A 240 0.96 10.88 -9.17
C TRP A 240 0.81 11.76 -10.40
N TYR A 241 0.36 11.17 -11.49
CA TYR A 241 -0.04 11.86 -12.71
C TYR A 241 -1.33 11.25 -13.22
N VAL A 242 -2.42 12.02 -13.20
CA VAL A 242 -3.77 11.53 -13.50
C VAL A 242 -4.35 12.29 -14.67
N LEU A 243 -4.72 11.57 -15.71
CA LEU A 243 -5.31 12.10 -16.93
C LEU A 243 -6.79 11.75 -17.01
N GLY A 244 -7.60 12.79 -17.11
CA GLY A 244 -9.02 12.67 -17.37
C GLY A 244 -9.44 13.48 -18.61
N GLU A 245 -10.64 13.24 -19.10
CA GLU A 245 -11.19 13.92 -20.30
C GLU A 245 -11.33 15.42 -20.12
N ASP A 246 -11.50 15.88 -18.87
CA ASP A 246 -11.76 17.29 -18.54
C ASP A 246 -10.56 17.97 -17.89
N GLY A 247 -9.50 17.23 -17.56
CA GLY A 247 -8.33 17.82 -16.92
C GLY A 247 -7.25 16.80 -16.52
N THR A 248 -6.18 17.33 -15.94
CA THR A 248 -5.02 16.58 -15.47
C THR A 248 -4.68 17.05 -14.08
N ALA A 249 -4.35 16.11 -13.19
CA ALA A 249 -3.78 16.38 -11.87
C ALA A 249 -2.38 15.81 -11.76
N VAL A 250 -1.50 16.52 -11.06
CA VAL A 250 -0.13 16.07 -10.75
C VAL A 250 0.19 16.32 -9.29
N ILE A 251 0.77 15.30 -8.63
CA ILE A 251 1.46 15.44 -7.33
C ILE A 251 2.91 15.05 -7.57
N ARG A 252 3.85 15.97 -7.35
CA ARG A 252 5.24 15.80 -7.76
C ARG A 252 6.08 15.04 -6.73
N ASP A 253 5.82 15.26 -5.46
CA ASP A 253 6.67 14.81 -4.36
C ASP A 253 5.88 14.55 -3.07
N TRP A 254 6.61 14.13 -2.02
CA TRP A 254 6.06 13.85 -0.70
C TRP A 254 5.57 15.10 0.06
N GLN A 255 5.96 16.30 -0.38
CA GLN A 255 5.53 17.59 0.17
C GLN A 255 4.22 18.06 -0.46
N LEU A 256 3.58 17.20 -1.31
CA LEU A 256 2.33 17.46 -2.00
C LEU A 256 2.41 18.66 -2.98
N ASN A 257 3.60 18.98 -3.48
CA ASN A 257 3.72 19.97 -4.54
C ASN A 257 3.00 19.47 -5.80
N GLY A 258 2.03 20.24 -6.28
CA GLY A 258 1.23 19.80 -7.42
C GLY A 258 0.15 20.81 -7.81
N GLU A 259 -0.62 20.43 -8.81
CA GLU A 259 -1.66 21.28 -9.37
C GLU A 259 -2.69 20.45 -10.13
N ILE A 260 -3.84 21.06 -10.38
CA ILE A 260 -4.88 20.54 -11.26
C ILE A 260 -5.07 21.54 -12.39
N ILE A 261 -5.08 21.06 -13.63
CA ILE A 261 -5.39 21.88 -14.80
C ILE A 261 -6.60 21.27 -15.47
N ARG A 262 -7.66 22.09 -15.68
CA ARG A 262 -8.91 21.64 -16.31
C ARG A 262 -9.32 22.56 -17.46
N LYS A 263 -10.06 22.02 -18.42
CA LYS A 263 -10.69 22.82 -19.47
C LYS A 263 -11.80 23.69 -18.90
N THR A 264 -11.98 24.89 -19.47
CA THR A 264 -13.03 25.85 -19.07
C THR A 264 -14.35 25.64 -19.78
N GLY A 265 -14.43 24.82 -20.81
CA GLY A 265 -15.58 24.71 -21.71
C GLY A 265 -15.54 25.72 -22.87
N ILE A 266 -14.59 26.66 -22.89
CA ILE A 266 -14.37 27.56 -24.04
C ILE A 266 -13.80 26.73 -25.19
N THR A 267 -14.46 26.76 -26.35
CA THR A 267 -13.99 26.07 -27.56
C THR A 267 -12.91 26.89 -28.23
N GLU A 268 -11.78 26.24 -28.54
CA GLU A 268 -10.66 26.87 -29.24
C GLU A 268 -10.86 26.71 -30.76
N GLU A 269 -11.25 27.79 -31.46
CA GLU A 269 -11.47 27.75 -32.90
C GLU A 269 -10.18 27.73 -33.72
N LYS A 270 -9.10 28.33 -33.20
CA LYS A 270 -7.79 28.42 -33.87
C LYS A 270 -6.65 28.02 -32.99
N VAL A 271 -5.98 26.93 -33.35
CA VAL A 271 -4.76 26.47 -32.70
C VAL A 271 -3.56 27.21 -33.23
N VAL A 272 -2.78 27.84 -32.35
CA VAL A 272 -1.49 28.47 -32.69
C VAL A 272 -0.42 27.38 -32.78
N PRO A 273 0.22 27.15 -33.95
CA PRO A 273 1.21 26.11 -34.07
C PRO A 273 2.47 26.38 -33.21
N VAL A 274 3.02 25.33 -32.62
CA VAL A 274 4.33 25.39 -31.99
C VAL A 274 5.41 25.29 -33.08
N LYS A 275 6.35 26.20 -33.04
CA LYS A 275 7.52 26.21 -33.95
C LYS A 275 8.69 25.51 -33.28
N THR A 276 9.26 24.56 -33.96
CA THR A 276 10.49 23.85 -33.56
C THR A 276 11.56 24.02 -34.62
N ALA A 277 12.79 23.59 -34.31
CA ALA A 277 13.87 23.60 -35.31
C ALA A 277 13.56 22.75 -36.56
N ALA A 278 12.74 21.70 -36.40
CA ALA A 278 12.34 20.79 -37.47
C ALA A 278 11.06 21.20 -38.22
N GLY A 279 10.36 22.27 -37.76
CA GLY A 279 9.14 22.74 -38.43
C GLY A 279 8.04 23.16 -37.46
N LEU A 280 6.78 22.98 -37.91
CA LEU A 280 5.58 23.41 -37.18
C LEU A 280 4.74 22.20 -36.78
N THR A 281 4.16 22.24 -35.56
CA THR A 281 3.13 21.28 -35.14
C THR A 281 1.92 22.01 -34.56
N LYS A 282 0.70 21.59 -34.98
CA LYS A 282 -0.56 22.01 -34.39
C LYS A 282 -1.06 20.99 -33.38
N THR A 283 -0.83 19.71 -33.65
CA THR A 283 -1.38 18.59 -32.87
C THR A 283 -0.87 18.61 -31.44
N MET A 284 0.40 19.01 -31.22
CA MET A 284 1.04 19.07 -29.89
C MET A 284 1.07 20.51 -29.33
N ALA A 285 0.31 21.43 -29.88
CA ALA A 285 0.21 22.78 -29.33
C ALA A 285 -0.54 22.75 -28.00
N PRO A 286 -0.03 23.46 -26.96
CA PRO A 286 -0.74 23.58 -25.69
C PRO A 286 -2.04 24.37 -25.90
N ARG A 287 -3.01 24.16 -25.00
CA ARG A 287 -4.20 24.99 -24.94
C ARG A 287 -3.87 26.43 -24.58
N ARG A 288 -4.63 27.38 -25.08
CA ARG A 288 -4.53 28.78 -24.67
C ARG A 288 -4.92 28.91 -23.18
N GLU A 289 -4.34 29.88 -22.48
CA GLU A 289 -4.58 30.09 -21.05
C GLU A 289 -6.03 30.41 -20.68
N ASP A 290 -6.77 31.07 -21.60
CA ASP A 290 -8.21 31.37 -21.40
C ASP A 290 -9.12 30.14 -21.55
N THR A 291 -8.61 29.03 -22.08
CA THR A 291 -9.35 27.76 -22.24
C THR A 291 -9.07 26.75 -21.14
N ILE A 292 -8.23 27.09 -20.16
CA ILE A 292 -7.88 26.26 -19.01
C ILE A 292 -8.04 27.03 -17.70
N VAL A 293 -8.25 26.29 -16.63
CA VAL A 293 -8.19 26.79 -15.26
C VAL A 293 -7.16 25.98 -14.48
N LYS A 294 -6.29 26.69 -13.74
CA LYS A 294 -5.30 26.09 -12.83
C LYS A 294 -5.83 26.17 -11.42
N GLU A 295 -5.85 25.05 -10.72
CA GLU A 295 -6.34 24.94 -9.36
C GLU A 295 -5.26 24.31 -8.47
N ALA A 296 -5.23 24.69 -7.20
CA ALA A 296 -4.42 24.02 -6.20
C ALA A 296 -5.01 22.62 -5.89
N LEU A 297 -4.17 21.72 -5.41
CA LEU A 297 -4.62 20.45 -4.86
C LEU A 297 -5.54 20.70 -3.64
N PRO A 298 -6.60 19.90 -3.43
CA PRO A 298 -7.41 20.00 -2.24
C PRO A 298 -6.59 19.62 -1.01
N HIS A 299 -6.84 20.28 0.11
CA HIS A 299 -6.26 19.86 1.37
C HIS A 299 -7.03 18.64 1.90
N VAL A 300 -6.31 17.54 2.10
CA VAL A 300 -6.80 16.32 2.74
C VAL A 300 -5.72 15.86 3.68
N SER A 301 -6.09 15.35 4.84
CA SER A 301 -5.16 14.77 5.81
C SER A 301 -5.69 13.44 6.31
N GLY A 302 -4.85 12.40 6.23
CA GLY A 302 -5.11 11.08 6.79
C GLY A 302 -4.65 10.99 8.24
N ASP A 303 -5.26 10.09 8.99
CA ASP A 303 -4.80 9.67 10.31
C ASP A 303 -4.70 8.15 10.36
N ILE A 304 -3.50 7.61 10.36
CA ILE A 304 -3.29 6.16 10.42
C ILE A 304 -3.83 5.54 11.72
N ALA A 305 -4.02 6.33 12.77
CA ALA A 305 -4.68 5.87 13.99
C ALA A 305 -6.13 5.37 13.73
N ASP A 306 -6.77 5.84 12.64
CA ASP A 306 -8.11 5.38 12.24
C ASP A 306 -8.14 3.89 11.89
N PHE A 307 -7.05 3.34 11.33
CA PHE A 307 -6.92 1.90 11.15
C PHE A 307 -7.07 1.16 12.48
N HIS A 308 -6.33 1.58 13.49
CA HIS A 308 -6.36 0.95 14.80
C HIS A 308 -7.68 1.17 15.55
N ARG A 309 -8.30 2.36 15.41
CA ARG A 309 -9.66 2.62 15.91
C ARG A 309 -10.68 1.70 15.25
N ASN A 310 -10.58 1.49 13.94
CA ASN A 310 -11.44 0.55 13.23
C ASN A 310 -11.24 -0.89 13.75
N VAL A 311 -10.00 -1.36 13.93
CA VAL A 311 -9.73 -2.69 14.50
C VAL A 311 -10.37 -2.82 15.90
N ALA A 312 -10.23 -1.82 16.76
CA ALA A 312 -10.86 -1.84 18.08
C ALA A 312 -12.40 -1.92 17.98
N ALA A 313 -13.00 -1.17 17.07
CA ALA A 313 -14.45 -1.21 16.82
C ALA A 313 -14.90 -2.57 16.25
N VAL A 314 -14.13 -3.20 15.36
CA VAL A 314 -14.42 -4.56 14.86
C VAL A 314 -14.46 -5.56 15.99
N ILE A 315 -13.46 -5.53 16.87
CA ILE A 315 -13.33 -6.51 17.98
C ILE A 315 -14.40 -6.32 19.04
N ARG A 316 -14.69 -5.08 19.42
CA ARG A 316 -15.65 -4.79 20.51
C ARG A 316 -17.09 -4.74 20.07
N ASP A 317 -17.33 -4.11 18.92
CA ASP A 317 -18.66 -3.70 18.50
C ASP A 317 -19.15 -4.46 17.26
N GLY A 318 -18.31 -5.33 16.69
CA GLY A 318 -18.63 -6.07 15.45
C GLY A 318 -18.73 -5.15 14.22
N ALA A 319 -18.01 -4.02 14.23
CA ALA A 319 -17.98 -3.11 13.09
C ALA A 319 -17.40 -3.79 11.84
N GLU A 320 -17.66 -3.22 10.66
CA GLU A 320 -17.05 -3.69 9.43
C GLU A 320 -15.56 -3.31 9.38
N PRO A 321 -14.67 -4.24 9.02
CA PRO A 321 -13.27 -3.94 8.86
C PRO A 321 -13.03 -3.04 7.63
N GLU A 322 -12.22 -2.00 7.80
CA GLU A 322 -11.82 -1.11 6.71
C GLU A 322 -10.97 -1.85 5.66
N ILE A 323 -10.10 -2.75 6.10
CA ILE A 323 -9.30 -3.59 5.22
C ILE A 323 -9.86 -5.01 5.23
N LYS A 324 -10.44 -5.40 4.10
CA LYS A 324 -11.07 -6.71 3.92
C LYS A 324 -10.08 -7.69 3.29
N LEU A 325 -10.06 -8.93 3.79
CA LEU A 325 -9.09 -9.95 3.32
C LEU A 325 -9.19 -10.25 1.83
N PHE A 326 -10.38 -10.12 1.21
CA PHE A 326 -10.49 -10.29 -0.25
C PHE A 326 -9.74 -9.21 -1.04
N GLN A 327 -9.65 -7.97 -0.51
CA GLN A 327 -8.88 -6.89 -1.12
C GLN A 327 -7.38 -7.21 -1.04
N VAL A 328 -6.93 -7.67 0.12
CA VAL A 328 -5.53 -8.12 0.31
C VAL A 328 -5.20 -9.28 -0.62
N MET A 329 -6.12 -10.24 -0.78
CA MET A 329 -5.97 -11.36 -1.71
C MET A 329 -5.81 -10.90 -3.15
N ARG A 330 -6.58 -9.89 -3.59
CA ARG A 330 -6.42 -9.29 -4.92
C ARG A 330 -5.04 -8.69 -5.12
N VAL A 331 -4.51 -7.98 -4.11
CA VAL A 331 -3.15 -7.42 -4.15
C VAL A 331 -2.11 -8.54 -4.31
N MET A 332 -2.22 -9.61 -3.52
CA MET A 332 -1.30 -10.75 -3.58
C MET A 332 -1.31 -11.41 -4.97
N LYS A 333 -2.49 -11.71 -5.49
CA LYS A 333 -2.64 -12.29 -6.85
C LYS A 333 -2.08 -11.37 -7.93
N LEU A 334 -2.25 -10.05 -7.78
CA LEU A 334 -1.72 -9.09 -8.74
C LEU A 334 -0.19 -9.03 -8.70
N MET A 335 0.43 -9.10 -7.53
CA MET A 335 1.90 -9.20 -7.42
C MET A 335 2.42 -10.49 -8.06
N GLU A 336 1.74 -11.62 -7.88
CA GLU A 336 2.11 -12.88 -8.55
C GLU A 336 2.03 -12.76 -10.08
N ALA A 337 1.00 -12.12 -10.61
CA ALA A 337 0.88 -11.86 -12.05
C ALA A 337 1.97 -10.91 -12.58
N ILE A 338 2.40 -9.93 -11.78
CA ILE A 338 3.53 -9.05 -12.09
C ILE A 338 4.82 -9.86 -12.21
N PHE A 339 5.12 -10.74 -11.25
CA PHE A 339 6.28 -11.62 -11.32
C PHE A 339 6.20 -12.54 -12.55
N GLN A 340 5.05 -13.15 -12.81
CA GLN A 340 4.85 -14.02 -13.97
C GLN A 340 5.04 -13.27 -15.28
N SER A 341 4.50 -12.04 -15.41
CA SER A 341 4.68 -11.19 -16.59
C SER A 341 6.15 -10.87 -16.83
N ALA A 342 6.87 -10.49 -15.79
CA ALA A 342 8.28 -10.15 -15.89
C ALA A 342 9.15 -11.37 -16.23
N GLU A 343 8.88 -12.53 -15.65
CA GLU A 343 9.61 -13.78 -15.92
C GLU A 343 9.41 -14.27 -17.36
N THR A 344 8.18 -14.20 -17.84
CA THR A 344 7.82 -14.67 -19.19
C THR A 344 8.02 -13.62 -20.27
N ASN A 345 8.18 -12.34 -19.88
CA ASN A 345 8.17 -11.16 -20.75
C ASN A 345 6.91 -11.11 -21.65
N GLN A 346 5.76 -11.47 -21.07
CA GLN A 346 4.48 -11.51 -21.76
C GLN A 346 3.41 -10.73 -21.02
N VAL A 347 2.42 -10.24 -21.77
CA VAL A 347 1.18 -9.70 -21.20
C VAL A 347 0.38 -10.86 -20.63
N ILE A 348 -0.02 -10.75 -19.36
CA ILE A 348 -0.87 -11.73 -18.68
C ILE A 348 -2.33 -11.33 -18.87
N ASP A 349 -3.16 -12.24 -19.36
CA ASP A 349 -4.62 -12.12 -19.29
C ASP A 349 -5.04 -12.33 -17.83
N TYR A 350 -5.35 -11.22 -17.14
CA TYR A 350 -5.60 -11.24 -15.71
C TYR A 350 -7.04 -11.65 -15.35
N ARG A 351 -7.97 -11.67 -16.32
CA ARG A 351 -9.38 -12.01 -16.09
C ARG A 351 -9.57 -13.36 -15.39
N GLN A 352 -8.64 -14.29 -15.60
CA GLN A 352 -8.64 -15.61 -14.95
C GLN A 352 -8.39 -15.57 -13.43
N TYR A 353 -7.80 -14.47 -12.91
CA TYR A 353 -7.50 -14.31 -11.49
C TYR A 353 -8.61 -13.53 -10.73
N GLU A 354 -9.56 -12.95 -11.45
CA GLU A 354 -10.67 -12.16 -10.89
C GLU A 354 -11.92 -13.01 -10.57
N THR A 355 -11.81 -14.35 -10.60
CA THR A 355 -12.91 -15.29 -10.32
C THR A 355 -13.05 -15.59 -8.83
#